data_e710f4f9c05a30fe41363498168c66c0
#
_entry.id   e710f4f9c05a30fe41363498168c66c0
#
_cell.length_a   1.000
_cell.length_b   1.000
_cell.length_c   1.000
_cell.angle_alpha   90.00
_cell.angle_beta   90.00
_cell.angle_gamma   90.00
#
_symmetry.space_group_name_H-M   'P 1'
#
loop_
_entity.id
_entity.type
_entity.pdbx_description
1 polymer ?
#
loop_
_entity_poly.entity_id
_entity_poly.type
_entity_poly.pdbx_seq_one_letter_code
_entity_poly.pdbx_strand_id
1 'polypeptide(L)'
;MRQYRLYWYNADTGEGKVLPIDKYKDQEVKLNYENYDGNLYFTRRNRGVDTLELCKLNLPTGKVSVVIQEVCKPHLNVNLWSYRLINHGKEIIWWSERTGRGNYYLYDNQGKLKGRITRGDNLVAGRIEYVDTLKRRLIFMGYGDKQAYDPEYAYYYVADFNGKRQQTLTYGDGTHELDFSPNHRFAIDSYSRMNLPTVYNVVDVDNPLKHYEFARRT
;
A
#
# COMPACT_ATOMS: atom_id res chain seq x y z
N MET A 1 -18.83 17.21 -10.29
CA MET A 1 -18.06 15.95 -10.22
C MET A 1 -18.58 15.00 -11.30
N ARG A 2 -17.74 14.21 -11.96
CA ARG A 2 -18.19 13.27 -12.99
C ARG A 2 -18.97 12.14 -12.32
N GLN A 3 -20.14 11.79 -12.86
CA GLN A 3 -20.87 10.58 -12.45
C GLN A 3 -20.32 9.40 -13.23
N TYR A 4 -19.93 8.35 -12.53
CA TYR A 4 -19.41 7.12 -13.15
C TYR A 4 -20.52 6.09 -13.20
N ARG A 5 -20.70 5.48 -14.38
CA ARG A 5 -21.53 4.28 -14.55
C ARG A 5 -20.63 3.17 -15.07
N LEU A 6 -20.71 2.00 -14.47
CA LEU A 6 -20.04 0.82 -14.97
C LEU A 6 -21.05 -0.07 -15.71
N TYR A 7 -20.63 -0.52 -16.87
CA TYR A 7 -21.38 -1.48 -17.68
C TYR A 7 -20.61 -2.78 -17.74
N TRP A 8 -21.30 -3.87 -17.53
CA TRP A 8 -20.82 -5.20 -17.83
C TRP A 8 -21.42 -5.62 -19.17
N TYR A 9 -20.60 -6.23 -20.01
CA TYR A 9 -21.02 -6.71 -21.31
C TYR A 9 -20.39 -8.07 -21.60
N ASN A 10 -21.20 -9.05 -21.97
CA ASN A 10 -20.74 -10.35 -22.45
C ASN A 10 -20.56 -10.29 -23.96
N ALA A 11 -19.31 -10.39 -24.42
CA ALA A 11 -19.00 -10.30 -25.86
C ALA A 11 -19.54 -11.47 -26.69
N ASP A 12 -19.74 -12.64 -26.08
CA ASP A 12 -20.21 -13.84 -26.77
C ASP A 12 -21.74 -13.83 -26.96
N THR A 13 -22.48 -13.34 -25.97
CA THR A 13 -23.95 -13.35 -25.99
C THR A 13 -24.57 -12.01 -26.41
N GLY A 14 -23.79 -10.93 -26.39
CA GLY A 14 -24.29 -9.56 -26.62
C GLY A 14 -25.12 -9.00 -25.47
N GLU A 15 -25.17 -9.68 -24.33
CA GLU A 15 -25.92 -9.22 -23.17
C GLU A 15 -25.10 -8.19 -22.38
N GLY A 16 -25.78 -7.12 -21.96
CA GLY A 16 -25.14 -6.08 -21.12
C GLY A 16 -26.06 -5.60 -20.02
N LYS A 17 -25.46 -5.17 -18.92
CA LYS A 17 -26.17 -4.57 -17.80
C LYS A 17 -25.37 -3.46 -17.13
N VAL A 18 -26.08 -2.49 -16.56
CA VAL A 18 -25.50 -1.49 -15.67
C VAL A 18 -25.19 -2.14 -14.32
N LEU A 19 -23.99 -1.91 -13.81
CA LEU A 19 -23.58 -2.46 -12.52
C LEU A 19 -24.01 -1.54 -11.37
N PRO A 20 -24.52 -2.08 -10.24
CA PRO A 20 -25.04 -1.32 -9.11
C PRO A 20 -23.91 -0.80 -8.21
N ILE A 21 -23.10 0.12 -8.73
CA ILE A 21 -21.97 0.69 -7.98
C ILE A 21 -22.33 1.94 -7.21
N ASP A 22 -23.50 2.53 -7.46
CA ASP A 22 -23.94 3.80 -6.88
C ASP A 22 -24.26 3.63 -5.39
N LYS A 23 -23.68 4.50 -4.56
CA LYS A 23 -23.96 4.61 -3.14
C LYS A 23 -23.97 6.06 -2.66
N TYR A 24 -23.01 6.84 -3.10
CA TYR A 24 -22.87 8.24 -2.70
C TYR A 24 -23.19 9.16 -3.88
N LYS A 25 -23.86 10.27 -3.59
CA LYS A 25 -23.96 11.35 -4.58
C LYS A 25 -22.56 11.90 -4.86
N ASP A 26 -22.21 12.03 -6.14
CA ASP A 26 -20.89 12.53 -6.56
C ASP A 26 -19.70 11.68 -6.05
N GLN A 27 -19.81 10.38 -6.12
CA GLN A 27 -18.74 9.46 -5.74
C GLN A 27 -17.60 9.42 -6.76
N GLU A 28 -16.37 9.18 -6.29
CA GLU A 28 -15.24 8.79 -7.12
C GLU A 28 -15.11 7.28 -7.11
N VAL A 29 -14.93 6.68 -8.29
CA VAL A 29 -14.76 5.22 -8.45
C VAL A 29 -13.46 4.96 -9.18
N LYS A 30 -12.62 4.06 -8.63
CA LYS A 30 -11.40 3.57 -9.27
C LYS A 30 -11.44 2.06 -9.37
N LEU A 31 -11.34 1.55 -10.60
CA LEU A 31 -11.34 0.12 -10.88
C LEU A 31 -9.94 -0.45 -10.68
N ASN A 32 -9.89 -1.64 -10.09
CA ASN A 32 -8.75 -2.53 -10.25
C ASN A 32 -9.11 -3.53 -11.35
N TYR A 33 -8.38 -3.49 -12.45
CA TYR A 33 -8.66 -4.30 -13.64
C TYR A 33 -8.25 -5.76 -13.50
N GLU A 34 -7.61 -6.14 -12.41
CA GLU A 34 -7.29 -7.54 -12.14
C GLU A 34 -8.56 -8.31 -11.75
N ASN A 35 -8.80 -9.42 -12.45
CA ASN A 35 -9.91 -10.33 -12.17
C ASN A 35 -9.41 -11.49 -11.32
N TYR A 36 -10.04 -11.70 -10.18
CA TYR A 36 -9.74 -12.80 -9.27
C TYR A 36 -10.97 -13.69 -9.09
N ASP A 37 -10.93 -14.88 -9.66
CA ASP A 37 -12.00 -15.89 -9.53
C ASP A 37 -13.41 -15.33 -9.86
N GLY A 38 -13.53 -14.59 -10.98
CA GLY A 38 -14.77 -13.97 -11.40
C GLY A 38 -15.21 -12.75 -10.57
N ASN A 39 -14.31 -12.21 -9.76
CA ASN A 39 -14.54 -11.01 -9.00
C ASN A 39 -13.63 -9.86 -9.47
N LEU A 40 -14.23 -8.70 -9.63
CA LEU A 40 -13.55 -7.43 -9.89
C LEU A 40 -13.58 -6.60 -8.61
N TYR A 41 -12.45 -5.97 -8.28
CA TYR A 41 -12.37 -5.06 -7.16
C TYR A 41 -12.36 -3.61 -7.64
N PHE A 42 -13.01 -2.73 -6.88
CA PHE A 42 -12.97 -1.30 -7.12
C PHE A 42 -13.06 -0.54 -5.80
N THR A 43 -12.55 0.68 -5.81
CA THR A 43 -12.76 1.59 -4.70
C THR A 43 -13.81 2.61 -5.06
N ARG A 44 -14.60 3.03 -4.07
CA ARG A 44 -15.46 4.20 -4.19
C ARG A 44 -15.29 5.09 -2.96
N ARG A 45 -15.28 6.38 -3.22
CA ARG A 45 -15.07 7.41 -2.21
C ARG A 45 -16.16 8.46 -2.33
N ASN A 46 -16.67 8.92 -1.20
CA ASN A 46 -17.63 10.02 -1.17
C ASN A 46 -16.97 11.37 -1.49
N ARG A 47 -17.79 12.39 -1.81
CA ARG A 47 -17.30 13.74 -2.13
C ARG A 47 -16.56 14.41 -0.96
N GLY A 48 -16.99 14.15 0.28
CA GLY A 48 -16.38 14.70 1.50
C GLY A 48 -14.99 14.13 1.79
N VAL A 49 -14.57 13.09 1.05
CA VAL A 49 -13.27 12.42 1.24
C VAL A 49 -13.08 11.88 2.66
N ASP A 50 -14.16 11.63 3.37
CA ASP A 50 -14.15 11.08 4.73
C ASP A 50 -14.50 9.58 4.78
N THR A 51 -15.00 9.04 3.67
CA THR A 51 -15.39 7.63 3.56
C THR A 51 -14.88 7.04 2.25
N LEU A 52 -14.15 5.94 2.37
CA LEU A 52 -13.56 5.17 1.28
C LEU A 52 -13.90 3.69 1.47
N GLU A 53 -14.36 3.04 0.42
CA GLU A 53 -14.70 1.62 0.43
C GLU A 53 -13.89 0.86 -0.62
N LEU A 54 -13.40 -0.32 -0.25
CA LEU A 54 -13.02 -1.36 -1.19
C LEU A 54 -14.23 -2.25 -1.40
N CYS A 55 -14.68 -2.32 -2.64
CA CYS A 55 -15.84 -3.11 -3.06
C CYS A 55 -15.39 -4.29 -3.92
N LYS A 56 -16.13 -5.38 -3.81
CA LYS A 56 -16.02 -6.58 -4.64
C LYS A 56 -17.29 -6.72 -5.48
N LEU A 57 -17.11 -6.78 -6.79
CA LEU A 57 -18.15 -7.07 -7.76
C LEU A 57 -18.00 -8.52 -8.23
N ASN A 58 -18.99 -9.35 -7.99
CA ASN A 58 -19.06 -10.66 -8.58
C ASN A 58 -19.60 -10.55 -10.01
N LEU A 59 -18.75 -10.80 -11.01
CA LEU A 59 -19.08 -10.61 -12.43
C LEU A 59 -20.26 -11.48 -12.90
N PRO A 60 -20.34 -12.79 -12.58
CA PRO A 60 -21.47 -13.62 -12.99
C PRO A 60 -22.82 -13.11 -12.50
N THR A 61 -22.90 -12.68 -11.24
CA THR A 61 -24.17 -12.25 -10.63
C THR A 61 -24.43 -10.76 -10.69
N GLY A 62 -23.37 -9.95 -10.91
CA GLY A 62 -23.42 -8.49 -10.82
C GLY A 62 -23.59 -7.96 -9.39
N LYS A 63 -23.43 -8.81 -8.38
CA LYS A 63 -23.58 -8.41 -6.98
C LYS A 63 -22.36 -7.62 -6.51
N VAL A 64 -22.62 -6.46 -5.93
CA VAL A 64 -21.61 -5.63 -5.27
C VAL A 64 -21.68 -5.82 -3.76
N SER A 65 -20.52 -6.04 -3.14
CA SER A 65 -20.36 -6.10 -1.68
C SER A 65 -19.22 -5.20 -1.23
N VAL A 66 -19.36 -4.56 -0.07
CA VAL A 66 -18.28 -3.82 0.58
C VAL A 66 -17.40 -4.80 1.32
N VAL A 67 -16.10 -4.78 1.04
CA VAL A 67 -15.10 -5.64 1.69
C VAL A 67 -14.46 -4.90 2.86
N ILE A 68 -13.98 -3.66 2.62
CA ILE A 68 -13.39 -2.81 3.64
C ILE A 68 -14.03 -1.43 3.53
N GLN A 69 -14.37 -0.84 4.66
CA GLN A 69 -14.77 0.56 4.76
C GLN A 69 -13.79 1.29 5.68
N GLU A 70 -13.25 2.39 5.21
CA GLU A 70 -12.43 3.31 5.97
C GLU A 70 -13.21 4.62 6.15
N VAL A 71 -13.29 5.08 7.39
CA VAL A 71 -13.91 6.37 7.74
C VAL A 71 -12.92 7.16 8.57
N CYS A 72 -12.60 8.37 8.15
CA CYS A 72 -11.67 9.26 8.84
C CYS A 72 -12.19 10.71 8.79
N LYS A 73 -12.38 11.32 9.95
CA LYS A 73 -12.83 12.70 10.10
C LYS A 73 -11.64 13.61 10.42
N PRO A 74 -11.52 14.80 9.80
CA PRO A 74 -12.43 15.38 8.81
C PRO A 74 -12.30 14.76 7.42
N HIS A 75 -11.15 14.20 7.01
CA HIS A 75 -10.95 13.52 5.73
C HIS A 75 -9.77 12.56 5.76
N LEU A 76 -9.80 11.63 4.82
CA LEU A 76 -8.76 10.62 4.59
C LEU A 76 -7.53 11.23 3.93
N ASN A 77 -6.35 10.79 4.30
CA ASN A 77 -5.11 11.12 3.60
C ASN A 77 -4.99 10.27 2.32
N VAL A 78 -5.64 10.72 1.26
CA VAL A 78 -5.65 10.00 -0.02
C VAL A 78 -4.32 10.02 -0.76
N ASN A 79 -3.37 10.87 -0.35
CA ASN A 79 -2.04 10.95 -0.98
C ASN A 79 -1.14 9.78 -0.53
N LEU A 80 -1.27 9.34 0.71
CA LEU A 80 -0.51 8.21 1.25
C LEU A 80 -1.30 6.90 1.19
N TRP A 81 -2.64 7.01 1.10
CA TRP A 81 -3.48 5.82 1.07
C TRP A 81 -3.19 4.93 -0.12
N SER A 82 -3.02 3.65 0.15
CA SER A 82 -2.83 2.62 -0.87
C SER A 82 -3.29 1.24 -0.38
N TYR A 83 -3.48 0.32 -1.31
CA TYR A 83 -3.78 -1.07 -1.02
C TYR A 83 -3.14 -2.00 -2.05
N ARG A 84 -3.02 -3.28 -1.70
CA ARG A 84 -2.62 -4.34 -2.62
C ARG A 84 -3.50 -5.57 -2.41
N LEU A 85 -4.00 -6.12 -3.51
CA LEU A 85 -4.59 -7.46 -3.54
C LEU A 85 -3.45 -8.46 -3.73
N ILE A 86 -3.39 -9.47 -2.90
CA ILE A 86 -2.34 -10.48 -2.90
C ILE A 86 -2.94 -11.89 -2.84
N ASN A 87 -2.13 -12.91 -3.13
CA ASN A 87 -2.56 -14.31 -3.13
C ASN A 87 -3.83 -14.53 -3.97
N HIS A 88 -3.83 -14.04 -5.22
CA HIS A 88 -4.99 -14.10 -6.12
C HIS A 88 -6.26 -13.50 -5.50
N GLY A 89 -6.14 -12.34 -4.88
CA GLY A 89 -7.26 -11.62 -4.27
C GLY A 89 -7.81 -12.23 -2.98
N LYS A 90 -7.13 -13.23 -2.39
CA LYS A 90 -7.56 -13.86 -1.12
C LYS A 90 -7.19 -13.04 0.11
N GLU A 91 -6.22 -12.15 -0.02
CA GLU A 91 -5.78 -11.26 1.04
C GLU A 91 -5.59 -9.84 0.53
N ILE A 92 -5.72 -8.88 1.44
CA ILE A 92 -5.66 -7.45 1.12
C ILE A 92 -4.72 -6.78 2.11
N ILE A 93 -3.70 -6.10 1.61
CA ILE A 93 -2.90 -5.16 2.38
C ILE A 93 -3.56 -3.80 2.21
N TRP A 94 -3.95 -3.18 3.33
CA TRP A 94 -4.74 -1.94 3.38
C TRP A 94 -4.06 -0.90 4.26
N TRP A 95 -3.89 0.32 3.75
CA TRP A 95 -3.37 1.43 4.52
C TRP A 95 -4.49 2.14 5.28
N SER A 96 -4.22 2.53 6.54
CA SER A 96 -5.20 3.19 7.41
C SER A 96 -4.54 4.02 8.49
N GLU A 97 -5.13 5.17 8.82
CA GLU A 97 -4.74 6.04 9.93
C GLU A 97 -5.52 5.78 11.23
N ARG A 98 -6.23 4.66 11.35
CA ARG A 98 -7.10 4.33 12.50
C ARG A 98 -6.42 4.34 13.87
N THR A 99 -5.09 4.31 13.90
CA THR A 99 -4.28 4.40 15.12
C THR A 99 -3.59 5.75 15.27
N GLY A 100 -4.08 6.79 14.57
CA GLY A 100 -3.54 8.15 14.58
C GLY A 100 -2.39 8.39 13.61
N ARG A 101 -1.82 7.35 13.01
CA ARG A 101 -0.78 7.42 11.98
C ARG A 101 -1.00 6.37 10.91
N GLY A 102 -0.53 6.64 9.70
CA GLY A 102 -0.65 5.73 8.57
C GLY A 102 0.10 4.43 8.77
N ASN A 103 -0.61 3.32 8.69
CA ASN A 103 -0.08 1.97 8.85
C ASN A 103 -0.74 1.00 7.87
N TYR A 104 -0.04 -0.10 7.58
CA TYR A 104 -0.59 -1.20 6.80
C TYR A 104 -1.19 -2.29 7.68
N TYR A 105 -2.34 -2.78 7.24
CA TYR A 105 -3.13 -3.83 7.88
C TYR A 105 -3.40 -4.95 6.88
N LEU A 106 -3.43 -6.19 7.37
CA LEU A 106 -3.77 -7.36 6.57
C LEU A 106 -5.23 -7.75 6.80
N TYR A 107 -5.97 -7.96 5.72
CA TYR A 107 -7.35 -8.46 5.71
C TYR A 107 -7.45 -9.72 4.86
N ASP A 108 -8.49 -10.52 5.08
CA ASP A 108 -8.95 -11.48 4.09
C ASP A 108 -9.90 -10.83 3.07
N ASN A 109 -10.29 -11.59 2.06
CA ASN A 109 -11.20 -11.11 1.01
C ASN A 109 -12.68 -11.05 1.41
N GLN A 110 -12.98 -11.35 2.67
CA GLN A 110 -14.30 -11.12 3.29
C GLN A 110 -14.30 -9.85 4.15
N GLY A 111 -13.17 -9.15 4.24
CA GLY A 111 -13.02 -7.93 5.03
C GLY A 111 -12.74 -8.18 6.52
N LYS A 112 -12.37 -9.40 6.90
CA LYS A 112 -11.95 -9.69 8.26
C LYS A 112 -10.52 -9.25 8.46
N LEU A 113 -10.28 -8.38 9.42
CA LEU A 113 -8.95 -7.94 9.83
C LEU A 113 -8.15 -9.12 10.40
N LYS A 114 -6.98 -9.40 9.83
CA LYS A 114 -6.03 -10.42 10.31
C LYS A 114 -5.00 -9.84 11.27
N GLY A 115 -4.62 -8.58 11.10
CA GLY A 115 -3.69 -7.90 11.98
C GLY A 115 -3.06 -6.65 11.37
N ARG A 116 -2.29 -5.92 12.19
CA ARG A 116 -1.46 -4.79 11.78
C ARG A 116 -0.10 -5.31 11.33
N ILE A 117 0.35 -4.88 10.17
CA ILE A 117 1.64 -5.27 9.58
C ILE A 117 2.76 -4.35 10.09
N THR A 118 2.58 -3.03 9.92
CA THR A 118 3.62 -2.04 10.24
C THR A 118 3.46 -1.50 11.66
N ARG A 119 4.57 -1.10 12.28
CA ARG A 119 4.63 -0.64 13.67
C ARG A 119 5.54 0.57 13.81
N GLY A 120 5.39 1.30 14.89
CA GLY A 120 6.17 2.45 15.29
C GLY A 120 5.27 3.57 15.79
N ASP A 121 5.63 4.18 16.91
CA ASP A 121 4.81 5.24 17.53
C ASP A 121 4.85 6.53 16.73
N ASN A 122 5.97 6.81 16.06
CA ASN A 122 6.15 7.99 15.22
C ASN A 122 6.17 7.66 13.73
N LEU A 123 6.22 6.38 13.34
CA LEU A 123 6.29 5.97 11.95
C LEU A 123 4.97 6.23 11.22
N VAL A 124 5.07 6.91 10.09
CA VAL A 124 4.03 6.98 9.08
C VAL A 124 4.45 6.08 7.92
N ALA A 125 3.74 5.00 7.68
CA ALA A 125 3.99 4.13 6.54
C ALA A 125 3.57 4.85 5.24
N GLY A 126 4.51 4.97 4.33
CA GLY A 126 4.33 5.55 3.00
C GLY A 126 4.15 4.48 1.93
N ARG A 127 4.82 4.66 0.78
CA ARG A 127 4.66 3.81 -0.40
C ARG A 127 5.12 2.36 -0.15
N ILE A 128 4.35 1.40 -0.67
CA ILE A 128 4.78 0.00 -0.78
C ILE A 128 5.78 -0.10 -1.94
N GLU A 129 6.98 -0.61 -1.66
CA GLU A 129 7.99 -0.89 -2.67
C GLU A 129 7.85 -2.31 -3.22
N TYR A 130 7.72 -3.29 -2.34
CA TYR A 130 7.61 -4.68 -2.74
C TYR A 130 6.80 -5.50 -1.75
N VAL A 131 6.04 -6.46 -2.27
CA VAL A 131 5.29 -7.43 -1.48
C VAL A 131 5.81 -8.83 -1.77
N ASP A 132 6.54 -9.40 -0.83
CA ASP A 132 7.03 -10.77 -0.90
C ASP A 132 5.97 -11.71 -0.29
N THR A 133 5.11 -12.25 -1.15
CA THR A 133 4.04 -13.14 -0.71
C THR A 133 4.55 -14.50 -0.24
N LEU A 134 5.71 -14.94 -0.76
CA LEU A 134 6.33 -16.21 -0.37
C LEU A 134 6.92 -16.13 1.04
N LYS A 135 7.68 -15.07 1.33
CA LYS A 135 8.27 -14.84 2.66
C LYS A 135 7.30 -14.14 3.61
N ARG A 136 6.10 -13.80 3.12
CA ARG A 136 5.05 -13.13 3.91
C ARG A 136 5.53 -11.82 4.54
N ARG A 137 6.12 -10.93 3.74
CA ARG A 137 6.67 -9.66 4.21
C ARG A 137 6.39 -8.51 3.24
N LEU A 138 6.37 -7.31 3.79
CA LEU A 138 6.18 -6.04 3.10
C LEU A 138 7.45 -5.22 3.18
N ILE A 139 7.92 -4.69 2.06
CA ILE A 139 8.95 -3.66 2.00
C ILE A 139 8.25 -2.34 1.67
N PHE A 140 8.49 -1.34 2.50
CA PHE A 140 7.79 -0.05 2.39
C PHE A 140 8.68 1.11 2.82
N MET A 141 8.39 2.26 2.28
CA MET A 141 8.96 3.53 2.69
C MET A 141 8.20 4.08 3.90
N GLY A 142 8.87 4.75 4.81
CA GLY A 142 8.24 5.37 5.98
C GLY A 142 8.97 6.62 6.43
N TYR A 143 8.26 7.44 7.21
CA TYR A 143 8.69 8.74 7.70
C TYR A 143 8.52 8.86 9.22
N GLY A 144 9.27 9.76 9.85
CA GLY A 144 9.04 10.17 11.24
C GLY A 144 9.55 9.23 12.32
N ASP A 145 10.06 8.05 11.98
CA ASP A 145 10.53 7.05 12.98
C ASP A 145 11.86 7.43 13.63
N LYS A 146 12.73 8.11 12.90
CA LYS A 146 14.08 8.49 13.35
C LYS A 146 14.06 9.83 14.07
N GLN A 147 13.80 9.82 15.37
CA GLN A 147 13.68 11.06 16.18
C GLN A 147 14.94 11.93 16.19
N ALA A 148 16.11 11.33 15.91
CA ALA A 148 17.38 12.06 15.87
C ALA A 148 17.61 12.80 14.55
N TYR A 149 16.79 12.56 13.53
CA TYR A 149 16.93 13.08 12.18
C TYR A 149 15.68 13.87 11.76
N ASP A 150 15.75 14.50 10.60
CA ASP A 150 14.62 15.20 10.03
C ASP A 150 13.45 14.22 9.82
N PRO A 151 12.24 14.50 10.36
CA PRO A 151 11.10 13.60 10.24
C PRO A 151 10.55 13.48 8.81
N GLU A 152 10.95 14.38 7.90
CA GLU A 152 10.56 14.31 6.49
C GLU A 152 11.47 13.39 5.66
N TYR A 153 12.59 12.93 6.21
CA TYR A 153 13.45 11.99 5.50
C TYR A 153 12.77 10.62 5.37
N ALA A 154 12.83 10.11 4.14
CA ALA A 154 12.31 8.79 3.81
C ALA A 154 13.31 7.70 4.19
N TYR A 155 12.83 6.68 4.89
CA TYR A 155 13.56 5.46 5.23
C TYR A 155 12.80 4.24 4.74
N TYR A 156 13.50 3.12 4.58
CA TYR A 156 12.88 1.88 4.12
C TYR A 156 12.91 0.82 5.22
N TYR A 157 11.84 0.05 5.24
CA TYR A 157 11.58 -0.96 6.25
C TYR A 157 11.13 -2.25 5.62
N VAL A 158 11.41 -3.37 6.27
CA VAL A 158 10.79 -4.66 6.00
C VAL A 158 9.97 -5.07 7.23
N ALA A 159 8.71 -5.51 7.01
CA ALA A 159 7.83 -5.97 8.06
C ALA A 159 7.15 -7.29 7.67
N ASP A 160 7.08 -8.24 8.59
CA ASP A 160 6.34 -9.47 8.40
C ASP A 160 4.81 -9.19 8.46
N PHE A 161 4.03 -9.90 7.65
CA PHE A 161 2.56 -9.71 7.60
C PHE A 161 1.87 -9.95 8.94
N ASN A 162 2.47 -10.74 9.83
CA ASN A 162 1.94 -10.95 11.18
C ASN A 162 2.28 -9.80 12.15
N GLY A 163 3.04 -8.80 11.69
CA GLY A 163 3.46 -7.65 12.46
C GLY A 163 4.42 -7.96 13.62
N LYS A 164 4.99 -9.16 13.72
CA LYS A 164 5.89 -9.52 14.82
C LYS A 164 7.30 -8.97 14.63
N ARG A 165 7.77 -8.90 13.38
CA ARG A 165 9.11 -8.41 13.04
C ARG A 165 8.97 -7.24 12.09
N GLN A 166 9.65 -6.14 12.43
CA GLN A 166 9.89 -5.00 11.53
C GLN A 166 11.33 -4.56 11.73
N GLN A 167 12.03 -4.31 10.64
CA GLN A 167 13.42 -3.88 10.65
C GLN A 167 13.63 -2.73 9.65
N THR A 168 14.52 -1.81 9.99
CA THR A 168 15.01 -0.78 9.07
C THR A 168 15.93 -1.44 8.04
N LEU A 169 15.76 -1.09 6.77
CA LEU A 169 16.64 -1.49 5.67
C LEU A 169 17.73 -0.47 5.40
N THR A 170 17.47 0.81 5.64
CA THR A 170 18.35 1.93 5.28
C THR A 170 18.84 2.67 6.50
N TYR A 171 20.09 3.11 6.47
CA TYR A 171 20.78 3.74 7.57
C TYR A 171 21.55 4.96 7.09
N GLY A 172 21.53 6.02 7.86
CA GLY A 172 22.20 7.28 7.55
C GLY A 172 21.24 8.47 7.73
N ASP A 173 21.81 9.65 7.86
CA ASP A 173 21.07 10.90 8.07
C ASP A 173 20.79 11.57 6.71
N GLY A 174 19.66 11.27 6.10
CA GLY A 174 19.24 11.81 4.81
C GLY A 174 18.02 11.08 4.26
N THR A 175 17.55 11.55 3.11
CA THR A 175 16.48 10.88 2.36
C THR A 175 17.06 9.75 1.53
N HIS A 176 16.47 8.57 1.65
CA HIS A 176 16.89 7.34 1.00
C HIS A 176 16.05 7.01 -0.23
N GLU A 177 16.69 6.38 -1.21
CA GLU A 177 16.05 5.73 -2.37
C GLU A 177 16.65 4.33 -2.54
N LEU A 178 15.78 3.33 -2.80
CA LEU A 178 16.19 1.95 -3.02
C LEU A 178 15.99 1.54 -4.48
N ASP A 179 17.05 0.99 -5.07
CA ASP A 179 17.01 0.31 -6.36
C ASP A 179 17.29 -1.18 -6.15
N PHE A 180 16.27 -2.02 -6.44
CA PHE A 180 16.30 -3.45 -6.13
C PHE A 180 16.92 -4.28 -7.23
N SER A 181 17.68 -5.30 -6.84
CA SER A 181 18.05 -6.39 -7.74
C SER A 181 16.79 -7.13 -8.24
N PRO A 182 16.82 -7.80 -9.41
CA PRO A 182 15.65 -8.47 -9.99
C PRO A 182 14.98 -9.50 -9.09
N ASN A 183 15.73 -10.12 -8.18
CA ASN A 183 15.20 -11.06 -7.19
C ASN A 183 14.84 -10.43 -5.85
N HIS A 184 14.92 -9.12 -5.72
CA HIS A 184 14.64 -8.32 -4.51
C HIS A 184 15.42 -8.76 -3.26
N ARG A 185 16.53 -9.48 -3.44
CA ARG A 185 17.38 -9.89 -2.34
C ARG A 185 18.34 -8.78 -1.91
N PHE A 186 18.87 -8.07 -2.88
CA PHE A 186 19.76 -6.95 -2.65
C PHE A 186 19.13 -5.65 -3.16
N ALA A 187 19.54 -4.56 -2.59
CA ALA A 187 19.21 -3.24 -3.09
C ALA A 187 20.44 -2.33 -3.00
N ILE A 188 20.50 -1.36 -3.90
CA ILE A 188 21.36 -0.19 -3.76
C ILE A 188 20.54 0.86 -3.01
N ASP A 189 21.02 1.27 -1.85
CA ASP A 189 20.52 2.40 -1.10
C ASP A 189 21.35 3.63 -1.44
N SER A 190 20.72 4.62 -2.03
CA SER A 190 21.33 5.92 -2.25
C SER A 190 20.68 6.94 -1.33
N TYR A 191 21.47 7.65 -0.51
CA TYR A 191 20.92 8.67 0.35
C TYR A 191 21.73 9.96 0.33
N SER A 192 21.05 11.06 0.52
CA SER A 192 21.64 12.39 0.56
C SER A 192 20.79 13.35 1.40
N ARG A 193 21.39 14.49 1.72
CA ARG A 193 20.72 15.67 2.26
C ARG A 193 21.42 16.93 1.76
N MET A 194 20.88 18.11 2.06
CA MET A 194 21.36 19.38 1.51
C MET A 194 22.88 19.59 1.65
N ASN A 195 23.50 19.17 2.76
CA ASN A 195 24.92 19.32 3.03
C ASN A 195 25.68 17.98 3.06
N LEU A 196 25.10 16.92 2.51
CA LEU A 196 25.74 15.61 2.39
C LEU A 196 25.61 15.13 0.94
N PRO A 197 26.72 15.01 0.19
CA PRO A 197 26.74 14.38 -1.12
C PRO A 197 26.20 12.95 -1.06
N THR A 198 25.65 12.47 -2.17
CA THR A 198 25.02 11.14 -2.22
C THR A 198 26.00 10.04 -1.81
N VAL A 199 25.58 9.23 -0.87
CA VAL A 199 26.26 8.02 -0.39
C VAL A 199 25.52 6.81 -0.93
N TYR A 200 26.24 5.78 -1.34
CA TYR A 200 25.71 4.55 -1.90
C TYR A 200 26.08 3.35 -1.05
N ASN A 201 25.10 2.56 -0.67
CA ASN A 201 25.27 1.33 0.09
C ASN A 201 24.67 0.15 -0.65
N VAL A 202 25.23 -1.04 -0.48
CA VAL A 202 24.55 -2.30 -0.79
C VAL A 202 23.86 -2.81 0.47
N VAL A 203 22.57 -3.14 0.35
CA VAL A 203 21.75 -3.67 1.45
C VAL A 203 21.35 -5.10 1.12
N ASP A 204 21.54 -6.02 2.05
CA ASP A 204 20.95 -7.37 2.00
C ASP A 204 19.57 -7.32 2.66
N VAL A 205 18.51 -7.42 1.86
CA VAL A 205 17.11 -7.32 2.31
C VAL A 205 16.73 -8.46 3.27
N ASP A 206 17.39 -9.61 3.17
CA ASP A 206 17.17 -10.75 4.07
C ASP A 206 17.93 -10.59 5.40
N ASN A 207 19.02 -9.80 5.40
CA ASN A 207 19.80 -9.47 6.57
C ASN A 207 20.14 -7.98 6.61
N PRO A 208 19.19 -7.11 7.01
CA PRO A 208 19.35 -5.64 6.95
C PRO A 208 20.52 -5.08 7.75
N LEU A 209 21.10 -5.84 8.68
CA LEU A 209 22.32 -5.43 9.39
C LEU A 209 23.58 -5.49 8.52
N LYS A 210 23.50 -6.21 7.39
CA LYS A 210 24.56 -6.26 6.39
C LYS A 210 24.32 -5.18 5.33
N HIS A 211 24.92 -4.05 5.55
CA HIS A 211 25.00 -2.95 4.58
C HIS A 211 26.46 -2.50 4.45
N TYR A 212 26.85 -2.14 3.23
CA TYR A 212 28.22 -1.78 2.93
C TYR A 212 28.25 -0.50 2.05
N GLU A 213 28.86 0.56 2.57
CA GLU A 213 29.15 1.74 1.74
C GLU A 213 30.18 1.34 0.68
N PHE A 214 29.89 1.59 -0.60
CA PHE A 214 30.81 1.29 -1.67
C PHE A 214 31.18 2.51 -2.52
N ALA A 215 30.43 3.59 -2.45
CA ALA A 215 30.70 4.83 -3.16
C ALA A 215 30.11 6.04 -2.42
N ARG A 216 30.79 7.17 -2.63
CA ARG A 216 30.32 8.49 -2.20
C ARG A 216 30.61 9.48 -3.32
N ARG A 217 29.64 10.27 -3.69
CA ARG A 217 29.85 11.35 -4.65
C ARG A 217 30.70 12.44 -3.98
N THR A 218 31.77 12.88 -4.64
CA THR A 218 32.63 14.00 -4.19
C THR A 218 32.11 15.31 -4.74
#